data_5cbccbd59ba5c4325cc1441ce64bfb44
#
_entry.id   5cbccbd59ba5c4325cc1441ce64bfb44
#
_cell.length_a   1.000
_cell.length_b   1.000
_cell.length_c   1.000
_cell.angle_alpha   90.00
_cell.angle_beta   90.00
_cell.angle_gamma   90.00
#
_symmetry.space_group_name_H-M   'P 1'
#
loop_
_entity.id
_entity.type
_entity.pdbx_description
1 polymer ?
#
loop_
_entity_poly.entity_id
_entity_poly.type
_entity_poly.pdbx_seq_one_letter_code
_entity_poly.pdbx_strand_id
1 'polypeptide(L)'
;TKAADSAASTEAATEAAGGDTSAAGDLNSKTVDELTEAAKAEGEVVSVGMPDEWADWASLWKTMSDTYGISHNDTDMSSSEELQMFATEGEKGTKDIGDVGYGFAGQAVSEDLVQGYKTSYWDSVPDWAKGEDGKWMVAYKGVTTFLVNTDQVDKVPTSWQDIKDGDYKVALGPLTGGNAQAAFIASAYAFGGDMNNLDPAFEFWTELAKEGRINTLDIAQANFESGEISVGVVWSFTGIPY
;
A
#
# COMPACT_ATOMS: atom_id res chain seq x y z
N THR A 1 -2.64 -23.32 -54.65
CA THR A 1 -4.10 -23.30 -54.84
C THR A 1 -4.78 -22.73 -53.61
N LYS A 2 -5.40 -21.63 -53.82
CA LYS A 2 -6.41 -20.95 -53.02
C LYS A 2 -6.06 -20.42 -51.62
N ALA A 3 -5.84 -19.09 -51.57
CA ALA A 3 -5.95 -18.24 -50.42
C ALA A 3 -7.37 -18.25 -49.83
N ALA A 4 -7.49 -18.20 -48.55
CA ALA A 4 -8.70 -17.85 -47.84
C ALA A 4 -8.41 -16.59 -47.02
N ASP A 5 -9.11 -15.56 -47.39
CA ASP A 5 -9.24 -14.26 -46.78
C ASP A 5 -9.79 -14.42 -45.34
N SER A 6 -9.15 -13.85 -44.34
CA SER A 6 -9.71 -13.68 -43.02
C SER A 6 -9.67 -12.19 -42.67
N ALA A 7 -10.83 -11.59 -42.72
CA ALA A 7 -11.07 -10.21 -42.38
C ALA A 7 -10.71 -9.93 -40.91
N ALA A 8 -9.80 -8.99 -40.70
CA ALA A 8 -9.52 -8.42 -39.39
C ALA A 8 -10.68 -7.45 -39.02
N SER A 9 -11.41 -7.77 -37.98
CA SER A 9 -12.30 -6.81 -37.32
C SER A 9 -11.46 -5.86 -36.48
N THR A 10 -11.41 -4.62 -36.91
CA THR A 10 -10.83 -3.52 -36.13
C THR A 10 -11.85 -3.14 -35.05
N GLU A 11 -11.64 -3.58 -33.83
CA GLU A 11 -12.29 -2.99 -32.66
C GLU A 11 -11.62 -1.63 -32.43
N ALA A 12 -12.41 -0.59 -32.49
CA ALA A 12 -12.02 0.76 -32.13
C ALA A 12 -11.81 0.81 -30.62
N ALA A 13 -10.55 0.92 -30.19
CA ALA A 13 -10.22 1.32 -28.84
C ALA A 13 -10.77 2.74 -28.65
N THR A 14 -11.72 2.88 -27.74
CA THR A 14 -12.17 4.19 -27.24
C THR A 14 -10.98 4.78 -26.49
N GLU A 15 -10.35 5.80 -27.04
CA GLU A 15 -9.38 6.62 -26.33
C GLU A 15 -10.11 7.24 -25.12
N ALA A 16 -9.74 6.82 -23.91
CA ALA A 16 -10.04 7.58 -22.72
C ALA A 16 -9.38 8.95 -22.88
N ALA A 17 -10.18 10.00 -22.76
CA ALA A 17 -9.70 11.36 -22.80
C ALA A 17 -8.73 11.56 -21.65
N GLY A 18 -7.44 11.56 -21.96
CA GLY A 18 -6.41 12.00 -21.03
C GLY A 18 -6.67 13.46 -20.71
N GLY A 19 -7.06 13.74 -19.48
CA GLY A 19 -7.20 15.12 -19.00
C GLY A 19 -5.85 15.84 -19.14
N ASP A 20 -5.90 17.05 -19.68
CA ASP A 20 -4.73 17.92 -19.80
C ASP A 20 -4.26 18.35 -18.39
N THR A 21 -3.25 17.64 -17.85
CA THR A 21 -2.68 17.90 -16.53
C THR A 21 -1.91 19.22 -16.45
N SER A 22 -1.69 19.89 -17.57
CA SER A 22 -1.00 21.19 -17.62
C SER A 22 -1.85 22.39 -17.13
N ALA A 23 -3.14 22.16 -16.84
CA ALA A 23 -4.07 23.20 -16.40
C ALA A 23 -4.45 23.13 -14.90
N ALA A 24 -3.86 22.25 -14.11
CA ALA A 24 -4.04 22.21 -12.68
C ALA A 24 -3.29 23.41 -12.06
N GLY A 25 -3.93 24.58 -12.03
CA GLY A 25 -3.49 25.71 -11.21
C GLY A 25 -3.32 25.30 -9.76
N ASP A 26 -2.59 26.11 -8.99
CA ASP A 26 -2.35 25.82 -7.55
C ASP A 26 -3.64 25.38 -6.83
N LEU A 27 -3.78 24.08 -6.57
CA LEU A 27 -4.96 23.50 -5.91
C LEU A 27 -5.19 24.11 -4.52
N ASN A 28 -4.12 24.58 -3.87
CA ASN A 28 -4.20 25.23 -2.57
C ASN A 28 -4.86 26.63 -2.64
N SER A 29 -5.02 27.21 -3.83
CA SER A 29 -5.73 28.46 -4.03
C SER A 29 -7.24 28.30 -4.22
N LYS A 30 -7.72 27.06 -4.45
CA LYS A 30 -9.13 26.76 -4.68
C LYS A 30 -9.87 26.48 -3.39
N THR A 31 -11.13 26.84 -3.35
CA THR A 31 -12.05 26.46 -2.26
C THR A 31 -12.45 24.99 -2.37
N VAL A 32 -12.91 24.39 -1.27
CA VAL A 32 -13.43 23.00 -1.26
C VAL A 32 -14.61 22.85 -2.23
N ASP A 33 -15.47 23.86 -2.35
CA ASP A 33 -16.62 23.83 -3.28
C ASP A 33 -16.13 23.81 -4.74
N GLU A 34 -15.14 24.63 -5.11
CA GLU A 34 -14.56 24.63 -6.45
C GLU A 34 -13.87 23.29 -6.79
N LEU A 35 -13.15 22.70 -5.83
CA LEU A 35 -12.55 21.37 -6.00
C LEU A 35 -13.62 20.28 -6.13
N THR A 36 -14.69 20.36 -5.34
CA THR A 36 -15.81 19.41 -5.40
C THR A 36 -16.50 19.44 -6.77
N GLU A 37 -16.77 20.61 -7.31
CA GLU A 37 -17.39 20.72 -8.64
C GLU A 37 -16.46 20.26 -9.77
N ALA A 38 -15.15 20.50 -9.65
CA ALA A 38 -14.17 19.98 -10.60
C ALA A 38 -14.12 18.44 -10.55
N ALA A 39 -14.01 17.86 -9.37
CA ALA A 39 -13.97 16.40 -9.18
C ALA A 39 -15.26 15.70 -9.68
N LYS A 40 -16.44 16.30 -9.46
CA LYS A 40 -17.70 15.81 -10.05
C LYS A 40 -17.70 15.86 -11.57
N ALA A 41 -17.07 16.87 -12.16
CA ALA A 41 -16.96 16.99 -13.61
C ALA A 41 -16.00 15.95 -14.21
N GLU A 42 -14.94 15.58 -13.49
CA GLU A 42 -14.02 14.50 -13.84
C GLU A 42 -14.70 13.13 -13.69
N GLY A 43 -15.47 12.94 -12.63
CA GLY A 43 -16.34 11.76 -12.41
C GLY A 43 -15.62 10.51 -11.90
N GLU A 44 -14.29 10.50 -11.81
CA GLU A 44 -13.49 9.36 -11.34
C GLU A 44 -12.30 9.84 -10.52
N VAL A 45 -11.87 9.02 -9.56
CA VAL A 45 -10.56 9.08 -8.93
C VAL A 45 -9.82 7.75 -9.17
N VAL A 46 -8.58 7.84 -9.58
CA VAL A 46 -7.73 6.68 -9.87
C VAL A 46 -6.62 6.62 -8.84
N SER A 47 -6.65 5.58 -8.00
CA SER A 47 -5.67 5.37 -6.95
C SER A 47 -4.68 4.25 -7.26
N VAL A 48 -3.65 4.15 -6.45
CA VAL A 48 -2.72 3.03 -6.43
C VAL A 48 -2.37 2.67 -4.99
N GLY A 49 -2.31 1.36 -4.69
CA GLY A 49 -2.01 0.83 -3.37
C GLY A 49 -3.11 1.06 -2.33
N MET A 50 -4.36 1.28 -2.75
CA MET A 50 -5.50 1.56 -1.88
C MET A 50 -6.66 0.57 -2.12
N PRO A 51 -6.39 -0.75 -2.09
CA PRO A 51 -7.41 -1.76 -2.37
C PRO A 51 -8.50 -1.75 -1.30
N ASP A 52 -9.71 -2.12 -1.70
CA ASP A 52 -10.92 -2.10 -0.87
C ASP A 52 -10.78 -2.85 0.45
N GLU A 53 -9.98 -3.91 0.48
CA GLU A 53 -9.77 -4.79 1.64
C GLU A 53 -8.89 -4.16 2.73
N TRP A 54 -8.19 -3.07 2.44
CA TRP A 54 -7.26 -2.46 3.37
C TRP A 54 -7.86 -1.21 4.03
N ALA A 55 -7.51 -1.00 5.31
CA ALA A 55 -7.73 0.26 6.03
C ALA A 55 -9.16 0.85 5.88
N ASP A 56 -10.14 0.00 5.59
CA ASP A 56 -11.55 0.40 5.33
C ASP A 56 -11.71 1.34 4.12
N TRP A 57 -10.83 1.22 3.12
CA TRP A 57 -10.91 2.03 1.90
C TRP A 57 -12.26 1.87 1.19
N ALA A 58 -12.84 0.65 1.17
CA ALA A 58 -14.17 0.42 0.60
C ALA A 58 -15.24 1.37 1.13
N SER A 59 -15.30 1.59 2.44
CA SER A 59 -16.25 2.52 3.06
C SER A 59 -15.99 3.97 2.67
N LEU A 60 -14.72 4.37 2.55
CA LEU A 60 -14.33 5.71 2.14
C LEU A 60 -14.74 5.96 0.69
N TRP A 61 -14.40 5.06 -0.23
CA TRP A 61 -14.75 5.16 -1.64
C TRP A 61 -16.27 5.13 -1.86
N LYS A 62 -16.97 4.27 -1.12
CA LYS A 62 -18.44 4.26 -1.14
C LYS A 62 -19.03 5.60 -0.69
N THR A 63 -18.53 6.17 0.39
CA THR A 63 -18.98 7.48 0.91
C THR A 63 -18.75 8.58 -0.11
N MET A 64 -17.60 8.57 -0.77
CA MET A 64 -17.25 9.53 -1.81
C MET A 64 -18.19 9.38 -3.03
N SER A 65 -18.42 8.16 -3.48
CA SER A 65 -19.36 7.88 -4.58
C SER A 65 -20.78 8.30 -4.25
N ASP A 66 -21.28 7.94 -3.07
CA ASP A 66 -22.65 8.28 -2.63
C ASP A 66 -22.84 9.80 -2.48
N THR A 67 -21.79 10.52 -2.05
CA THR A 67 -21.88 11.96 -1.75
C THR A 67 -21.66 12.84 -2.98
N TYR A 68 -20.72 12.46 -3.83
CA TYR A 68 -20.24 13.30 -4.94
C TYR A 68 -20.52 12.72 -6.33
N GLY A 69 -20.90 11.44 -6.42
CA GLY A 69 -21.12 10.74 -7.70
C GLY A 69 -19.82 10.41 -8.44
N ILE A 70 -18.69 10.35 -7.72
CA ILE A 70 -17.36 10.07 -8.25
C ILE A 70 -17.11 8.56 -8.16
N SER A 71 -16.71 7.92 -9.25
CA SER A 71 -16.26 6.52 -9.25
C SER A 71 -14.82 6.40 -8.74
N HIS A 72 -14.44 5.19 -8.33
CA HIS A 72 -13.09 4.88 -7.88
C HIS A 72 -12.54 3.68 -8.65
N ASN A 73 -11.27 3.76 -9.00
CA ASN A 73 -10.53 2.68 -9.63
C ASN A 73 -9.14 2.58 -9.00
N ASP A 74 -8.81 1.42 -8.43
CA ASP A 74 -7.51 1.17 -7.80
C ASP A 74 -6.66 0.17 -8.59
N THR A 75 -5.35 0.31 -8.45
CA THR A 75 -4.39 -0.71 -8.89
C THR A 75 -3.50 -1.04 -7.70
N ASP A 76 -3.62 -2.26 -7.17
CA ASP A 76 -2.78 -2.70 -6.06
C ASP A 76 -1.32 -2.86 -6.51
N MET A 77 -0.41 -2.22 -5.78
CA MET A 77 1.04 -2.27 -6.00
C MET A 77 1.79 -2.18 -4.68
N SER A 78 3.02 -2.67 -4.66
CA SER A 78 3.92 -2.38 -3.54
C SER A 78 4.43 -0.93 -3.62
N SER A 79 4.76 -0.34 -2.46
CA SER A 79 5.23 1.05 -2.38
C SER A 79 6.41 1.39 -3.31
N SER A 80 7.31 0.44 -3.56
CA SER A 80 8.42 0.63 -4.49
C SER A 80 7.98 0.63 -5.95
N GLU A 81 6.98 -0.17 -6.31
CA GLU A 81 6.42 -0.21 -7.67
C GLU A 81 5.63 1.06 -7.96
N GLU A 82 4.88 1.58 -6.98
CA GLU A 82 4.18 2.86 -7.09
C GLU A 82 5.14 4.00 -7.40
N LEU A 83 6.22 4.16 -6.62
CA LEU A 83 7.20 5.23 -6.88
C LEU A 83 7.89 5.06 -8.23
N GLN A 84 8.18 3.82 -8.64
CA GLN A 84 8.74 3.56 -9.97
C GLN A 84 7.76 3.92 -11.09
N MET A 85 6.47 3.66 -10.90
CA MET A 85 5.42 4.05 -11.83
C MET A 85 5.32 5.57 -11.92
N PHE A 86 5.24 6.30 -10.80
CA PHE A 86 5.23 7.77 -10.77
C PHE A 86 6.45 8.36 -11.50
N ALA A 87 7.65 7.83 -11.24
CA ALA A 87 8.87 8.26 -11.93
C ALA A 87 8.83 8.01 -13.45
N THR A 88 8.20 6.91 -13.87
CA THR A 88 8.10 6.54 -15.29
C THR A 88 7.07 7.40 -16.03
N GLU A 89 5.92 7.66 -15.41
CA GLU A 89 4.84 8.45 -15.98
C GLU A 89 5.15 9.96 -15.95
N GLY A 90 5.82 10.43 -14.90
CA GLY A 90 6.21 11.84 -14.73
C GLY A 90 5.01 12.78 -14.85
N GLU A 91 5.13 13.84 -15.64
CA GLU A 91 4.05 14.83 -15.85
C GLU A 91 2.79 14.27 -16.54
N LYS A 92 2.86 13.05 -17.04
CA LYS A 92 1.72 12.35 -17.66
C LYS A 92 1.08 11.34 -16.72
N GLY A 93 1.21 11.56 -15.43
CA GLY A 93 0.66 10.69 -14.40
C GLY A 93 -0.80 10.31 -14.68
N THR A 94 -1.10 9.03 -14.50
CA THR A 94 -2.45 8.45 -14.68
C THR A 94 -3.15 8.19 -13.35
N LYS A 95 -2.50 8.53 -12.25
CA LYS A 95 -2.99 8.32 -10.88
C LYS A 95 -3.12 9.65 -10.16
N ASP A 96 -4.21 9.77 -9.41
CA ASP A 96 -4.52 10.97 -8.63
C ASP A 96 -3.96 10.90 -7.22
N ILE A 97 -3.88 9.70 -6.66
CA ILE A 97 -3.43 9.46 -5.29
C ILE A 97 -2.79 8.08 -5.14
N GLY A 98 -1.80 7.96 -4.25
CA GLY A 98 -1.17 6.70 -3.90
C GLY A 98 -1.01 6.53 -2.39
N ASP A 99 -0.96 5.28 -1.93
CA ASP A 99 -0.73 4.90 -0.54
C ASP A 99 0.59 4.14 -0.40
N VAL A 100 1.61 4.84 0.05
CA VAL A 100 2.93 4.25 0.26
C VAL A 100 3.28 4.14 1.74
N GLY A 101 4.02 3.12 2.11
CA GLY A 101 4.57 3.02 3.46
C GLY A 101 5.37 4.27 3.84
N TYR A 102 5.27 4.71 5.09
CA TYR A 102 5.89 5.95 5.60
C TYR A 102 7.37 6.12 5.22
N GLY A 103 8.13 5.03 5.17
CA GLY A 103 9.55 5.04 4.76
C GLY A 103 9.80 5.51 3.32
N PHE A 104 8.79 5.47 2.46
CA PHE A 104 8.88 5.86 1.04
C PHE A 104 8.52 7.34 0.79
N ALA A 105 7.88 8.01 1.76
CA ALA A 105 7.47 9.42 1.61
C ALA A 105 8.66 10.35 1.32
N GLY A 106 9.80 10.13 1.98
CA GLY A 106 11.03 10.90 1.75
C GLY A 106 11.57 10.75 0.31
N GLN A 107 11.48 9.56 -0.27
CA GLN A 107 11.87 9.31 -1.66
C GLN A 107 10.91 10.00 -2.62
N ALA A 108 9.59 9.85 -2.43
CA ALA A 108 8.58 10.51 -3.26
C ALA A 108 8.79 12.03 -3.35
N VAL A 109 9.15 12.67 -2.22
CA VAL A 109 9.44 14.10 -2.16
C VAL A 109 10.78 14.46 -2.83
N SER A 110 11.85 13.71 -2.53
CA SER A 110 13.20 14.02 -3.03
C SER A 110 13.35 13.83 -4.54
N GLU A 111 12.57 12.93 -5.12
CA GLU A 111 12.54 12.65 -6.56
C GLU A 111 11.45 13.46 -7.29
N ASP A 112 10.73 14.34 -6.58
CA ASP A 112 9.66 15.21 -7.10
C ASP A 112 8.52 14.45 -7.81
N LEU A 113 8.13 13.32 -7.23
CA LEU A 113 7.12 12.42 -7.80
C LEU A 113 5.67 12.79 -7.45
N VAL A 114 5.47 13.71 -6.52
CA VAL A 114 4.16 14.08 -5.96
C VAL A 114 4.00 15.58 -5.82
N GLN A 115 2.78 16.06 -5.99
CA GLN A 115 2.40 17.46 -5.81
C GLN A 115 1.95 17.74 -4.38
N GLY A 116 2.11 18.98 -3.93
CA GLY A 116 1.68 19.41 -2.60
C GLY A 116 0.22 19.90 -2.60
N TYR A 117 -0.58 19.32 -1.70
CA TYR A 117 -1.92 19.81 -1.40
C TYR A 117 -2.19 19.79 0.10
N LYS A 118 -2.63 20.91 0.65
CA LYS A 118 -3.00 21.04 2.07
C LYS A 118 -4.52 21.03 2.21
N THR A 119 -5.05 19.94 2.74
CA THR A 119 -6.50 19.79 2.95
C THR A 119 -7.06 20.86 3.89
N SER A 120 -8.37 21.06 3.93
CA SER A 120 -9.02 21.96 4.87
C SER A 120 -8.79 21.60 6.35
N TYR A 121 -8.38 20.37 6.63
CA TYR A 121 -8.05 19.86 7.98
C TYR A 121 -6.54 19.84 8.26
N TRP A 122 -5.71 20.40 7.39
CA TRP A 122 -4.26 20.32 7.47
C TRP A 122 -3.68 20.70 8.82
N ASP A 123 -4.21 21.75 9.43
CA ASP A 123 -3.74 22.24 10.74
C ASP A 123 -4.08 21.28 11.89
N SER A 124 -5.05 20.38 11.68
CA SER A 124 -5.43 19.35 12.65
C SER A 124 -4.55 18.10 12.57
N VAL A 125 -3.82 17.91 11.47
CA VAL A 125 -2.89 16.78 11.31
C VAL A 125 -1.63 17.05 12.11
N PRO A 126 -1.19 16.16 13.01
CA PRO A 126 0.04 16.33 13.79
C PRO A 126 1.27 16.54 12.89
N ASP A 127 2.23 17.33 13.32
CA ASP A 127 3.42 17.66 12.52
C ASP A 127 4.24 16.43 12.10
N TRP A 128 4.30 15.40 12.97
CA TRP A 128 4.97 14.15 12.63
C TRP A 128 4.27 13.33 11.53
N ALA A 129 3.00 13.64 11.25
CA ALA A 129 2.15 12.89 10.34
C ALA A 129 1.92 13.59 9.00
N LYS A 130 2.71 14.60 8.66
CA LYS A 130 2.57 15.36 7.42
C LYS A 130 3.89 15.96 6.95
N GLY A 131 4.03 16.11 5.62
CA GLY A 131 5.12 16.89 5.03
C GLY A 131 4.79 18.39 5.07
N GLU A 132 5.72 19.23 5.47
CA GLU A 132 5.52 20.67 5.62
C GLU A 132 5.02 21.35 4.34
N ASP A 133 5.40 20.81 3.18
CA ASP A 133 5.01 21.26 1.85
C ASP A 133 3.67 20.71 1.33
N GLY A 134 3.01 19.84 2.08
CA GLY A 134 1.74 19.20 1.69
C GLY A 134 1.88 18.02 0.75
N LYS A 135 3.09 17.57 0.44
CA LYS A 135 3.34 16.49 -0.52
C LYS A 135 2.97 15.10 0.00
N TRP A 136 2.82 14.94 1.31
CA TRP A 136 2.37 13.69 1.92
C TRP A 136 1.70 13.93 3.28
N MET A 137 0.85 13.02 3.67
CA MET A 137 0.28 12.92 5.02
C MET A 137 0.02 11.46 5.38
N VAL A 138 0.09 11.15 6.68
CA VAL A 138 -0.30 9.83 7.19
C VAL A 138 -1.83 9.76 7.25
N ALA A 139 -2.41 8.87 6.46
CA ALA A 139 -3.86 8.65 6.44
C ALA A 139 -4.30 7.74 7.60
N TYR A 140 -3.50 6.73 7.94
CA TYR A 140 -3.76 5.76 9.00
C TYR A 140 -2.47 5.18 9.55
N LYS A 141 -2.55 4.44 10.63
CA LYS A 141 -1.45 3.70 11.21
C LYS A 141 -1.93 2.36 11.74
N GLY A 142 -1.10 1.36 11.62
CA GLY A 142 -1.32 0.05 12.21
C GLY A 142 -0.20 -0.34 13.17
N VAL A 143 -0.40 -1.47 13.84
CA VAL A 143 0.63 -2.16 14.63
C VAL A 143 1.05 -3.40 13.86
N THR A 144 2.34 -3.72 13.89
CA THR A 144 2.83 -5.01 13.42
C THR A 144 2.33 -6.10 14.36
N THR A 145 1.65 -7.10 13.82
CA THR A 145 1.01 -8.18 14.57
C THR A 145 1.34 -9.54 13.98
N PHE A 146 1.17 -10.59 14.78
CA PHE A 146 1.13 -11.95 14.26
C PHE A 146 -0.32 -12.31 13.92
N LEU A 147 -0.56 -12.66 12.66
CA LEU A 147 -1.78 -13.32 12.23
C LEU A 147 -1.51 -14.83 12.26
N VAL A 148 -2.33 -15.56 12.99
CA VAL A 148 -2.09 -16.98 13.28
C VAL A 148 -3.32 -17.79 12.90
N ASN A 149 -3.12 -18.79 12.03
CA ASN A 149 -4.12 -19.82 11.80
C ASN A 149 -4.06 -20.81 12.95
N THR A 150 -5.02 -20.71 13.87
CA THR A 150 -5.03 -21.51 15.11
C THR A 150 -5.25 -23.00 14.88
N ASP A 151 -5.77 -23.40 13.71
CA ASP A 151 -5.94 -24.81 13.34
C ASP A 151 -4.63 -25.46 12.85
N GLN A 152 -3.60 -24.63 12.63
CA GLN A 152 -2.30 -25.07 12.10
C GLN A 152 -1.16 -24.99 13.13
N VAL A 153 -1.45 -24.57 14.35
CA VAL A 153 -0.44 -24.46 15.41
C VAL A 153 -0.93 -25.05 16.72
N ASP A 154 -0.09 -25.80 17.40
CA ASP A 154 -0.41 -26.38 18.71
C ASP A 154 -0.44 -25.31 19.81
N LYS A 155 0.35 -24.26 19.66
CA LYS A 155 0.42 -23.12 20.59
C LYS A 155 0.49 -21.82 19.78
N VAL A 156 -0.36 -20.86 20.13
CA VAL A 156 -0.34 -19.53 19.52
C VAL A 156 0.88 -18.75 20.02
N PRO A 157 1.78 -18.27 19.14
CA PRO A 157 2.89 -17.43 19.55
C PRO A 157 2.38 -16.04 19.97
N THR A 158 2.89 -15.53 21.08
CA THR A 158 2.51 -14.23 21.65
C THR A 158 3.65 -13.22 21.65
N SER A 159 4.84 -13.64 21.25
CA SER A 159 6.04 -12.82 21.21
C SER A 159 6.98 -13.26 20.08
N TRP A 160 7.90 -12.37 19.70
CA TRP A 160 9.00 -12.73 18.80
C TRP A 160 9.88 -13.84 19.36
N GLN A 161 10.00 -13.92 20.70
CA GLN A 161 10.73 -14.99 21.35
C GLN A 161 10.01 -16.34 21.19
N ASP A 162 8.67 -16.37 21.27
CA ASP A 162 7.92 -17.61 21.00
C ASP A 162 8.13 -18.07 19.55
N ILE A 163 8.19 -17.13 18.58
CA ILE A 163 8.50 -17.46 17.20
C ILE A 163 9.92 -18.05 17.09
N LYS A 164 10.90 -17.45 17.76
CA LYS A 164 12.28 -17.91 17.73
C LYS A 164 12.43 -19.32 18.28
N ASP A 165 11.84 -19.57 19.44
CA ASP A 165 12.00 -20.81 20.21
C ASP A 165 11.08 -21.93 19.71
N GLY A 166 10.05 -21.61 18.94
CA GLY A 166 9.09 -22.58 18.39
C GLY A 166 9.53 -23.17 17.05
N ASP A 167 8.61 -23.88 16.40
CA ASP A 167 8.81 -24.52 15.09
C ASP A 167 7.95 -23.90 13.98
N TYR A 168 7.43 -22.70 14.21
CA TYR A 168 6.53 -22.01 13.29
C TYR A 168 7.21 -21.71 11.94
N LYS A 169 6.48 -21.90 10.85
CA LYS A 169 6.81 -21.34 9.53
C LYS A 169 6.15 -19.96 9.44
N VAL A 170 6.96 -18.93 9.24
CA VAL A 170 6.54 -17.52 9.30
C VAL A 170 6.59 -16.89 7.91
N ALA A 171 5.49 -16.30 7.48
CA ALA A 171 5.43 -15.47 6.29
C ALA A 171 5.73 -14.01 6.67
N LEU A 172 6.68 -13.39 5.96
CA LEU A 172 7.09 -12.00 6.13
C LEU A 172 6.64 -11.12 4.96
N GLY A 173 6.55 -11.70 3.77
CA GLY A 173 6.40 -10.97 2.52
C GLY A 173 7.73 -10.36 2.00
N PRO A 174 7.71 -9.72 0.83
CA PRO A 174 8.91 -9.13 0.23
C PRO A 174 9.30 -7.83 0.93
N LEU A 175 10.60 -7.64 1.17
CA LEU A 175 11.13 -6.41 1.81
C LEU A 175 11.04 -5.14 0.92
N THR A 176 10.51 -5.26 -0.28
CA THR A 176 10.12 -4.12 -1.13
C THR A 176 8.84 -3.45 -0.65
N GLY A 177 8.04 -4.12 0.19
CA GLY A 177 6.79 -3.61 0.76
C GLY A 177 6.93 -3.10 2.19
N GLY A 178 6.16 -2.08 2.54
CA GLY A 178 6.19 -1.42 3.86
C GLY A 178 5.85 -2.36 5.02
N ASN A 179 4.95 -3.33 4.80
CA ASN A 179 4.59 -4.33 5.82
C ASN A 179 5.80 -5.17 6.25
N ALA A 180 6.53 -5.73 5.28
CA ALA A 180 7.69 -6.55 5.57
C ALA A 180 8.84 -5.74 6.19
N GLN A 181 9.04 -4.50 5.76
CA GLN A 181 10.04 -3.59 6.35
C GLN A 181 9.71 -3.30 7.82
N ALA A 182 8.46 -2.99 8.13
CA ALA A 182 8.03 -2.74 9.51
C ALA A 182 8.16 -3.99 10.39
N ALA A 183 7.80 -5.16 9.88
CA ALA A 183 7.98 -6.43 10.58
C ALA A 183 9.46 -6.74 10.86
N PHE A 184 10.32 -6.45 9.89
CA PHE A 184 11.77 -6.61 10.04
C PHE A 184 12.32 -5.68 11.12
N ILE A 185 11.94 -4.40 11.10
CA ILE A 185 12.32 -3.41 12.12
C ILE A 185 11.77 -3.81 13.49
N ALA A 186 10.51 -4.24 13.58
CA ALA A 186 9.90 -4.68 14.85
C ALA A 186 10.66 -5.86 15.46
N SER A 187 11.14 -6.80 14.63
CA SER A 187 11.98 -7.90 15.12
C SER A 187 13.34 -7.42 15.63
N ALA A 188 13.95 -6.40 15.00
CA ALA A 188 15.18 -5.80 15.53
C ALA A 188 14.99 -5.26 16.95
N TYR A 189 13.94 -4.46 17.16
CA TYR A 189 13.62 -3.95 18.50
C TYR A 189 13.35 -5.04 19.51
N ALA A 190 12.68 -6.12 19.13
CA ALA A 190 12.37 -7.24 20.02
C ALA A 190 13.63 -7.95 20.53
N PHE A 191 14.71 -7.94 19.75
CA PHE A 191 15.98 -8.58 20.08
C PHE A 191 17.09 -7.59 20.45
N GLY A 192 16.73 -6.37 20.86
CA GLY A 192 17.66 -5.38 21.42
C GLY A 192 18.36 -4.48 20.40
N GLY A 193 17.88 -4.47 19.16
CA GLY A 193 18.26 -3.50 18.13
C GLY A 193 17.41 -2.23 18.16
N ASP A 194 17.63 -1.39 17.18
CA ASP A 194 16.87 -0.16 16.93
C ASP A 194 16.96 0.25 15.45
N MET A 195 16.43 1.44 15.08
CA MET A 195 16.47 1.95 13.70
C MET A 195 17.88 2.15 13.11
N ASN A 196 18.92 2.24 13.95
CA ASN A 196 20.32 2.39 13.53
C ASN A 196 21.10 1.07 13.65
N ASN A 197 20.50 0.06 14.27
CA ASN A 197 21.08 -1.26 14.46
C ASN A 197 20.05 -2.35 14.16
N LEU A 198 20.04 -2.84 12.93
CA LEU A 198 19.15 -3.91 12.47
C LEU A 198 19.81 -5.31 12.53
N ASP A 199 21.05 -5.43 13.02
CA ASP A 199 21.77 -6.70 13.09
C ASP A 199 20.96 -7.81 13.80
N PRO A 200 20.28 -7.54 14.94
CA PRO A 200 19.47 -8.56 15.59
C PRO A 200 18.32 -9.12 14.72
N ALA A 201 17.73 -8.30 13.85
CA ALA A 201 16.74 -8.78 12.89
C ALA A 201 17.38 -9.68 11.83
N PHE A 202 18.53 -9.26 11.27
CA PHE A 202 19.26 -10.10 10.31
C PHE A 202 19.65 -11.46 10.91
N GLU A 203 20.10 -11.50 12.16
CA GLU A 203 20.41 -12.75 12.86
C GLU A 203 19.16 -13.62 13.00
N PHE A 204 18.07 -13.06 13.52
CA PHE A 204 16.79 -13.76 13.72
C PHE A 204 16.25 -14.36 12.42
N TRP A 205 16.07 -13.56 11.37
CA TRP A 205 15.52 -14.03 10.11
C TRP A 205 16.46 -14.99 9.36
N THR A 206 17.79 -14.81 9.50
CA THR A 206 18.77 -15.75 8.94
C THR A 206 18.71 -17.11 9.64
N GLU A 207 18.48 -17.14 10.95
CA GLU A 207 18.29 -18.37 11.72
C GLU A 207 17.06 -19.13 11.22
N LEU A 208 15.91 -18.46 11.15
CA LEU A 208 14.67 -19.06 10.63
C LEU A 208 14.82 -19.56 9.19
N ALA A 209 15.54 -18.81 8.34
CA ALA A 209 15.81 -19.22 6.96
C ALA A 209 16.67 -20.50 6.87
N LYS A 210 17.72 -20.59 7.69
CA LYS A 210 18.58 -21.80 7.75
C LYS A 210 17.81 -23.03 8.22
N GLU A 211 16.81 -22.84 9.07
CA GLU A 211 15.95 -23.92 9.58
C GLU A 211 14.79 -24.24 8.63
N GLY A 212 14.66 -23.52 7.49
CA GLY A 212 13.56 -23.71 6.55
C GLY A 212 12.20 -23.24 7.09
N ARG A 213 12.22 -22.30 8.03
CA ARG A 213 11.03 -21.77 8.72
C ARG A 213 10.50 -20.47 8.12
N ILE A 214 11.09 -19.95 7.05
CA ILE A 214 10.51 -18.84 6.28
C ILE A 214 9.51 -19.41 5.29
N ASN A 215 8.29 -18.88 5.31
CA ASN A 215 7.30 -19.09 4.27
C ASN A 215 7.41 -17.94 3.25
N THR A 216 7.56 -18.26 1.97
CA THR A 216 7.74 -17.29 0.88
C THR A 216 6.46 -17.01 0.11
N LEU A 217 5.33 -17.58 0.54
CA LEU A 217 4.03 -17.26 -0.05
C LEU A 217 3.60 -15.83 0.29
N ASP A 218 2.82 -15.25 -0.59
CA ASP A 218 2.19 -13.96 -0.33
C ASP A 218 1.27 -14.03 0.87
N ILE A 219 1.27 -12.99 1.68
CA ILE A 219 0.38 -12.86 2.84
C ILE A 219 -1.00 -12.43 2.33
N ALA A 220 -1.81 -13.44 1.97
CA ALA A 220 -3.16 -13.27 1.49
C ALA A 220 -4.12 -14.14 2.29
N GLN A 221 -5.36 -13.71 2.47
CA GLN A 221 -6.39 -14.44 3.20
C GLN A 221 -6.51 -15.89 2.76
N ALA A 222 -6.52 -16.13 1.44
CA ALA A 222 -6.65 -17.47 0.87
C ALA A 222 -5.54 -18.45 1.33
N ASN A 223 -4.31 -17.95 1.55
CA ASN A 223 -3.19 -18.77 1.99
C ASN A 223 -3.28 -19.14 3.50
N PHE A 224 -3.96 -18.32 4.31
CA PHE A 224 -4.32 -18.69 5.68
C PHE A 224 -5.47 -19.68 5.72
N GLU A 225 -6.54 -19.45 4.93
CA GLU A 225 -7.70 -20.34 4.86
C GLU A 225 -7.33 -21.73 4.36
N SER A 226 -6.42 -21.81 3.39
CA SER A 226 -5.91 -23.10 2.88
C SER A 226 -4.95 -23.80 3.84
N GLY A 227 -4.45 -23.12 4.89
CA GLY A 227 -3.46 -23.63 5.81
C GLY A 227 -2.03 -23.63 5.25
N GLU A 228 -1.78 -22.99 4.11
CA GLU A 228 -0.43 -22.84 3.55
C GLU A 228 0.44 -21.87 4.36
N ILE A 229 -0.19 -20.88 5.02
CA ILE A 229 0.45 -20.01 6.01
C ILE A 229 -0.16 -20.27 7.38
N SER A 230 0.67 -20.67 8.33
CA SER A 230 0.25 -20.84 9.74
C SER A 230 0.47 -19.57 10.57
N VAL A 231 1.54 -18.83 10.30
CA VAL A 231 1.87 -17.57 10.97
C VAL A 231 2.34 -16.54 9.93
N GLY A 232 1.72 -15.39 9.90
CA GLY A 232 2.15 -14.25 9.10
C GLY A 232 2.41 -13.04 9.98
N VAL A 233 3.35 -12.19 9.57
CA VAL A 233 3.58 -10.89 10.22
C VAL A 233 2.95 -9.82 9.36
N VAL A 234 1.90 -9.19 9.89
CA VAL A 234 1.03 -8.28 9.14
C VAL A 234 0.75 -7.00 9.91
N TRP A 235 0.26 -5.98 9.22
CA TRP A 235 -0.40 -4.86 9.86
C TRP A 235 -1.72 -5.28 10.51
N SER A 236 -2.06 -4.70 11.65
CA SER A 236 -3.31 -5.00 12.35
C SER A 236 -4.56 -4.76 11.48
N PHE A 237 -4.55 -3.72 10.67
CA PHE A 237 -5.67 -3.42 9.75
C PHE A 237 -5.78 -4.41 8.58
N THR A 238 -4.69 -5.06 8.19
CA THR A 238 -4.71 -6.15 7.19
C THR A 238 -5.16 -7.47 7.83
N GLY A 239 -4.71 -7.77 9.05
CA GLY A 239 -5.02 -9.03 9.72
C GLY A 239 -6.43 -9.14 10.29
N ILE A 240 -7.11 -8.02 10.59
CA ILE A 240 -8.47 -8.03 11.15
C ILE A 240 -9.52 -8.58 10.15
N PRO A 241 -9.48 -8.24 8.85
CA PRO A 241 -10.43 -8.79 7.87
C PRO A 241 -10.20 -10.26 7.55
N TYR A 242 -8.99 -10.80 7.74
CA TYR A 242 -8.62 -12.19 7.44
C TYR A 242 -9.08 -13.14 8.55
#